data_163f7f4bccb391b00d7e902783a73c81
#
_entry.id   163f7f4bccb391b00d7e902783a73c81
#
_cell.length_a   1.000
_cell.length_b   1.000
_cell.length_c   1.000
_cell.angle_alpha   90.00
_cell.angle_beta   90.00
_cell.angle_gamma   90.00
#
_symmetry.space_group_name_H-M   'P 1'
#
loop_
_entity.id
_entity.type
_entity.pdbx_description
1 polymer ?
#
loop_
_entity_poly.entity_id
_entity_poly.type
_entity_poly.pdbx_seq_one_letter_code
_entity_poly.pdbx_strand_id
1 'polypeptide(L)'
;ILAPHLLAPITVAAYSYMSLVPIILPPIMKLLTTQAERRIRMPYSQRLISRRTRILFPIVVTVLVGTLVPFATPLIGMLMLGNLMKESGVVERLTQASSNEIANAVTLFLGLAIGSTMVGSEFLRPSTLAILVLGIAAFAVDGIAGVLFAKLLNRLSGGKLNPLIGAAGLSAFPMAARVVQRVAHEEDFENFLLMHAM
;
A
#
# COMPACT_ATOMS: atom_id res chain seq x y z
N ILE A 1 10.10 2.03 -20.30
CA ILE A 1 8.76 2.65 -20.40
C ILE A 1 8.19 2.25 -21.75
N LEU A 2 7.09 1.45 -21.75
CA LEU A 2 6.49 0.89 -22.97
C LEU A 2 5.68 1.92 -23.76
N ALA A 3 5.11 2.93 -23.09
CA ALA A 3 4.27 3.94 -23.71
C ALA A 3 4.46 5.32 -23.03
N PRO A 4 5.54 6.06 -23.35
CA PRO A 4 5.84 7.35 -22.70
C PRO A 4 4.71 8.39 -22.86
N HIS A 5 3.98 8.38 -23.97
CA HIS A 5 2.86 9.27 -24.26
C HIS A 5 1.63 9.05 -23.35
N LEU A 6 1.55 7.88 -22.69
CA LEU A 6 0.50 7.57 -21.71
C LEU A 6 0.90 7.84 -20.28
N LEU A 7 2.12 8.34 -20.02
CA LEU A 7 2.62 8.55 -18.66
C LEU A 7 1.71 9.50 -17.86
N ALA A 8 1.35 10.64 -18.44
CA ALA A 8 0.49 11.62 -17.77
C ALA A 8 -0.93 11.06 -17.50
N PRO A 9 -1.66 10.49 -18.48
CA PRO A 9 -2.95 9.86 -18.24
C PRO A 9 -2.90 8.74 -17.19
N ILE A 10 -1.89 7.87 -17.25
CA ILE A 10 -1.74 6.78 -16.28
C ILE A 10 -1.48 7.32 -14.86
N THR A 11 -0.63 8.34 -14.73
CA THR A 11 -0.32 8.95 -13.42
C THR A 11 -1.57 9.58 -12.82
N VAL A 12 -2.33 10.33 -13.61
CA VAL A 12 -3.59 10.94 -13.14
C VAL A 12 -4.61 9.87 -12.76
N ALA A 13 -4.76 8.81 -13.56
CA ALA A 13 -5.64 7.70 -13.24
C ALA A 13 -5.22 7.03 -11.92
N ALA A 14 -3.92 6.77 -11.72
CA ALA A 14 -3.39 6.16 -10.51
C ALA A 14 -3.71 6.97 -9.25
N TYR A 15 -3.50 8.29 -9.28
CA TYR A 15 -3.85 9.15 -8.14
C TYR A 15 -5.37 9.28 -7.95
N SER A 16 -6.14 9.27 -9.03
CA SER A 16 -7.61 9.35 -8.97
C SER A 16 -8.21 8.12 -8.31
N TYR A 17 -7.83 6.90 -8.71
CA TYR A 17 -8.38 5.69 -8.09
C TYR A 17 -7.87 5.50 -6.64
N MET A 18 -6.68 6.00 -6.30
CA MET A 18 -6.21 6.01 -4.92
C MET A 18 -7.19 6.75 -3.99
N SER A 19 -7.74 7.88 -4.42
CA SER A 19 -8.74 8.62 -3.64
C SER A 19 -10.07 7.86 -3.47
N LEU A 20 -10.36 6.89 -4.33
CA LEU A 20 -11.54 6.05 -4.28
C LEU A 20 -11.40 4.82 -3.37
N VAL A 21 -10.21 4.55 -2.84
CA VAL A 21 -9.93 3.43 -1.91
C VAL A 21 -10.97 3.34 -0.77
N PRO A 22 -11.30 4.44 -0.05
CA PRO A 22 -12.28 4.39 1.04
C PRO A 22 -13.71 4.08 0.59
N ILE A 23 -14.00 4.17 -0.69
CA ILE A 23 -15.32 3.90 -1.28
C ILE A 23 -15.39 2.47 -1.84
N ILE A 24 -14.33 2.03 -2.52
CA ILE A 24 -14.28 0.75 -3.23
C ILE A 24 -14.03 -0.43 -2.28
N LEU A 25 -13.11 -0.29 -1.33
CA LEU A 25 -12.71 -1.42 -0.47
C LEU A 25 -13.78 -1.87 0.54
N PRO A 26 -14.51 -0.99 1.25
CA PRO A 26 -15.47 -1.44 2.26
C PRO A 26 -16.53 -2.41 1.73
N PRO A 27 -17.22 -2.16 0.60
CA PRO A 27 -18.17 -3.11 0.05
C PRO A 27 -17.51 -4.44 -0.35
N ILE A 28 -16.32 -4.41 -0.95
CA ILE A 28 -15.56 -5.62 -1.31
C ILE A 28 -15.25 -6.46 -0.07
N MET A 29 -14.74 -5.85 0.97
CA MET A 29 -14.43 -6.52 2.23
C MET A 29 -15.69 -7.13 2.87
N LYS A 30 -16.80 -6.37 2.92
CA LYS A 30 -18.06 -6.83 3.52
C LYS A 30 -18.70 -7.97 2.72
N LEU A 31 -18.60 -7.95 1.39
CA LEU A 31 -19.13 -9.01 0.53
C LEU A 31 -18.33 -10.30 0.62
N LEU A 32 -17.00 -10.18 0.74
CA LEU A 32 -16.12 -11.35 0.72
C LEU A 32 -15.87 -11.96 2.10
N THR A 33 -16.17 -11.26 3.19
CA THR A 33 -15.93 -11.75 4.55
C THR A 33 -17.23 -11.88 5.34
N THR A 34 -17.29 -12.91 6.17
CA THR A 34 -18.40 -13.07 7.13
C THR A 34 -18.18 -12.17 8.36
N GLN A 35 -19.26 -11.88 9.08
CA GLN A 35 -19.19 -11.09 10.31
C GLN A 35 -18.25 -11.75 11.35
N ALA A 36 -18.27 -13.07 11.45
CA ALA A 36 -17.39 -13.81 12.34
C ALA A 36 -15.91 -13.63 11.96
N GLU A 37 -15.58 -13.65 10.66
CA GLU A 37 -14.21 -13.42 10.17
C GLU A 37 -13.75 -11.98 10.46
N ARG A 38 -14.62 -10.98 10.32
CA ARG A 38 -14.31 -9.58 10.59
C ARG A 38 -14.03 -9.30 12.07
N ARG A 39 -14.62 -10.09 12.97
CA ARG A 39 -14.43 -10.00 14.44
C ARG A 39 -13.19 -10.74 14.95
N ILE A 40 -12.42 -11.41 14.09
CA ILE A 40 -11.18 -12.07 14.52
C ILE A 40 -10.21 -10.99 15.02
N ARG A 41 -9.92 -11.03 16.32
CA ARG A 41 -8.91 -10.16 16.94
C ARG A 41 -7.54 -10.80 16.79
N MET A 42 -6.60 -10.04 16.24
CA MET A 42 -5.23 -10.49 16.11
C MET A 42 -4.40 -9.95 17.28
N PRO A 43 -3.84 -10.82 18.14
CA PRO A 43 -3.03 -10.35 19.24
C PRO A 43 -1.75 -9.68 18.72
N TYR A 44 -1.49 -8.47 19.15
CA TYR A 44 -0.23 -7.80 18.87
C TYR A 44 0.89 -8.49 19.65
N SER A 45 1.61 -9.37 18.97
CA SER A 45 2.79 -10.01 19.58
C SER A 45 3.99 -9.08 19.44
N GLN A 46 4.35 -8.40 20.53
CA GLN A 46 5.63 -7.69 20.64
C GLN A 46 6.78 -8.71 20.77
N ARG A 47 7.09 -9.43 19.69
CA ARG A 47 8.36 -10.15 19.66
C ARG A 47 9.46 -9.10 19.56
N LEU A 48 10.31 -9.04 20.60
CA LEU A 48 11.50 -8.22 20.59
C LEU A 48 12.45 -8.72 19.50
N ILE A 49 12.35 -8.10 18.31
CA ILE A 49 13.25 -8.40 17.21
C ILE A 49 14.61 -7.78 17.54
N SER A 50 15.68 -8.56 17.40
CA SER A 50 17.03 -8.07 17.70
C SER A 50 17.39 -6.90 16.78
N ARG A 51 18.21 -5.96 17.30
CA ARG A 51 18.70 -4.82 16.49
C ARG A 51 19.44 -5.28 15.22
N ARG A 52 20.19 -6.38 15.32
CA ARG A 52 20.91 -6.97 14.17
C ARG A 52 19.96 -7.39 13.08
N THR A 53 18.86 -8.06 13.43
CA THR A 53 17.84 -8.48 12.46
C THR A 53 17.19 -7.28 11.77
N ARG A 54 16.88 -6.22 12.52
CA ARG A 54 16.27 -4.99 11.97
C ARG A 54 17.20 -4.27 10.98
N ILE A 55 18.51 -4.28 11.23
CA ILE A 55 19.51 -3.68 10.33
C ILE A 55 19.79 -4.57 9.12
N LEU A 56 19.87 -5.90 9.29
CA LEU A 56 20.14 -6.82 8.19
C LEU A 56 18.95 -7.00 7.25
N PHE A 57 17.74 -6.91 7.77
CA PHE A 57 16.50 -7.09 6.99
C PHE A 57 16.46 -6.23 5.72
N PRO A 58 16.61 -4.90 5.78
CA PRO A 58 16.57 -4.06 4.59
C PRO A 58 17.67 -4.37 3.58
N ILE A 59 18.85 -4.77 4.03
CA ILE A 59 19.97 -5.14 3.16
C ILE A 59 19.62 -6.43 2.41
N VAL A 60 19.18 -7.46 3.14
CA VAL A 60 18.83 -8.77 2.55
C VAL A 60 17.67 -8.62 1.57
N VAL A 61 16.62 -7.86 1.93
CA VAL A 61 15.47 -7.63 1.05
C VAL A 61 15.89 -6.89 -0.22
N THR A 62 16.74 -5.87 -0.11
CA THR A 62 17.22 -5.13 -1.29
C THR A 62 18.00 -6.04 -2.24
N VAL A 63 18.88 -6.88 -1.72
CA VAL A 63 19.67 -7.83 -2.52
C VAL A 63 18.76 -8.87 -3.17
N LEU A 64 17.84 -9.48 -2.42
CA LEU A 64 16.91 -10.48 -2.95
C LEU A 64 16.01 -9.89 -4.04
N VAL A 65 15.41 -8.74 -3.80
CA VAL A 65 14.53 -8.11 -4.78
C VAL A 65 15.34 -7.64 -5.99
N GLY A 66 16.53 -7.06 -5.78
CA GLY A 66 17.40 -6.60 -6.86
C GLY A 66 17.86 -7.74 -7.80
N THR A 67 18.04 -8.94 -7.26
CA THR A 67 18.42 -10.12 -8.05
C THR A 67 17.22 -10.77 -8.74
N LEU A 68 16.06 -10.85 -8.09
CA LEU A 68 14.86 -11.51 -8.62
C LEU A 68 14.04 -10.61 -9.55
N VAL A 69 13.92 -9.32 -9.20
CA VAL A 69 13.10 -8.34 -9.92
C VAL A 69 13.87 -7.02 -10.07
N PRO A 70 14.85 -6.92 -10.99
CA PRO A 70 15.72 -5.74 -11.13
C PRO A 70 14.98 -4.41 -11.28
N PHE A 71 13.84 -4.40 -11.96
CA PHE A 71 13.01 -3.18 -12.15
C PHE A 71 12.41 -2.62 -10.85
N ALA A 72 12.24 -3.44 -9.82
CA ALA A 72 11.73 -3.03 -8.52
C ALA A 72 12.84 -2.46 -7.61
N THR A 73 14.10 -2.64 -7.97
CA THR A 73 15.27 -2.26 -7.13
C THR A 73 15.26 -0.78 -6.73
N PRO A 74 15.00 0.20 -7.60
CA PRO A 74 14.99 1.60 -7.20
C PRO A 74 13.93 1.89 -6.12
N LEU A 75 12.73 1.36 -6.29
CA LEU A 75 11.61 1.57 -5.35
C LEU A 75 11.87 0.89 -4.01
N ILE A 76 12.14 -0.41 -4.06
CA ILE A 76 12.36 -1.22 -2.85
C ILE A 76 13.67 -0.83 -2.17
N GLY A 77 14.73 -0.54 -2.94
CA GLY A 77 16.01 -0.08 -2.40
C GLY A 77 15.88 1.24 -1.63
N MET A 78 15.13 2.21 -2.14
CA MET A 78 14.89 3.48 -1.44
C MET A 78 14.03 3.29 -0.18
N LEU A 79 13.00 2.44 -0.23
CA LEU A 79 12.22 2.08 0.94
C LEU A 79 13.09 1.40 2.01
N MET A 80 13.91 0.46 1.61
CA MET A 80 14.81 -0.27 2.51
C MET A 80 15.94 0.62 3.03
N LEU A 81 16.44 1.58 2.24
CA LEU A 81 17.39 2.59 2.69
C LEU A 81 16.78 3.45 3.82
N GLY A 82 15.55 3.92 3.65
CA GLY A 82 14.85 4.68 4.68
C GLY A 82 14.67 3.86 5.98
N ASN A 83 14.32 2.58 5.84
CA ASN A 83 14.22 1.66 6.97
C ASN A 83 15.60 1.46 7.64
N LEU A 84 16.66 1.24 6.86
CA LEU A 84 18.02 1.09 7.38
C LEU A 84 18.49 2.34 8.13
N MET A 85 18.24 3.53 7.60
CA MET A 85 18.55 4.80 8.26
C MET A 85 17.86 4.90 9.62
N LYS A 86 16.57 4.58 9.67
CA LYS A 86 15.76 4.59 10.90
C LYS A 86 16.27 3.58 11.92
N GLU A 87 16.49 2.33 11.52
CA GLU A 87 16.86 1.24 12.43
C GLU A 87 18.33 1.28 12.87
N SER A 88 19.20 1.93 12.10
CA SER A 88 20.61 2.12 12.48
C SER A 88 20.78 3.01 13.70
N GLY A 89 19.94 4.05 13.84
CA GLY A 89 20.01 5.04 14.91
C GLY A 89 21.24 5.91 14.92
N VAL A 90 22.03 5.91 13.81
CA VAL A 90 23.30 6.71 13.71
C VAL A 90 23.11 7.97 12.88
N VAL A 91 22.05 8.04 12.08
CA VAL A 91 21.79 9.13 11.14
C VAL A 91 20.43 9.79 11.39
N GLU A 92 20.06 9.95 12.66
CA GLU A 92 18.72 10.42 13.09
C GLU A 92 18.31 11.72 12.38
N ARG A 93 19.23 12.70 12.30
CA ARG A 93 18.96 13.99 11.63
C ARG A 93 18.65 13.81 10.15
N LEU A 94 19.35 12.90 9.45
CA LEU A 94 19.09 12.62 8.03
C LEU A 94 17.79 11.86 7.85
N THR A 95 17.47 10.97 8.78
CA THR A 95 16.18 10.24 8.79
C THR A 95 15.02 11.23 8.93
N GLN A 96 15.11 12.18 9.85
CA GLN A 96 14.10 13.23 10.04
C GLN A 96 13.99 14.12 8.80
N ALA A 97 15.11 14.61 8.28
CA ALA A 97 15.11 15.43 7.07
C ALA A 97 14.51 14.70 5.87
N SER A 98 14.79 13.41 5.70
CA SER A 98 14.23 12.60 4.62
C SER A 98 12.73 12.39 4.77
N SER A 99 12.27 12.20 6.00
CA SER A 99 10.85 11.92 6.28
C SER A 99 9.96 13.17 6.24
N ASN A 100 10.51 14.36 6.43
CA ASN A 100 9.77 15.61 6.49
C ASN A 100 10.14 16.55 5.33
N GLU A 101 11.33 17.15 5.37
CA GLU A 101 11.69 18.22 4.44
C GLU A 101 11.80 17.73 3.00
N ILE A 102 12.56 16.64 2.79
CA ILE A 102 12.76 16.08 1.44
C ILE A 102 11.45 15.49 0.92
N ALA A 103 10.72 14.74 1.74
CA ALA A 103 9.42 14.18 1.34
C ALA A 103 8.43 15.27 0.95
N ASN A 104 8.33 16.36 1.72
CA ASN A 104 7.45 17.48 1.42
C ASN A 104 7.87 18.21 0.13
N ALA A 105 9.17 18.48 -0.04
CA ALA A 105 9.68 19.13 -1.25
C ALA A 105 9.43 18.28 -2.50
N VAL A 106 9.73 16.98 -2.44
CA VAL A 106 9.48 16.05 -3.54
C VAL A 106 7.98 15.93 -3.85
N THR A 107 7.13 15.90 -2.83
CA THR A 107 5.67 15.86 -3.02
C THR A 107 5.17 17.12 -3.71
N LEU A 108 5.68 18.30 -3.33
CA LEU A 108 5.34 19.55 -3.97
C LEU A 108 5.74 19.58 -5.45
N PHE A 109 6.99 19.23 -5.76
CA PHE A 109 7.47 19.17 -7.14
C PHE A 109 6.76 18.11 -7.97
N LEU A 110 6.46 16.96 -7.38
CA LEU A 110 5.68 15.92 -8.04
C LEU A 110 4.27 16.42 -8.38
N GLY A 111 3.60 17.09 -7.43
CA GLY A 111 2.28 17.68 -7.64
C GLY A 111 2.28 18.75 -8.74
N LEU A 112 3.29 19.62 -8.76
CA LEU A 112 3.46 20.62 -9.83
C LEU A 112 3.73 19.98 -11.19
N ALA A 113 4.63 19.00 -11.25
CA ALA A 113 4.97 18.29 -12.47
C ALA A 113 3.75 17.54 -13.04
N ILE A 114 3.00 16.83 -12.22
CA ILE A 114 1.77 16.14 -12.65
C ILE A 114 0.69 17.16 -13.05
N GLY A 115 0.48 18.19 -12.24
CA GLY A 115 -0.49 19.25 -12.52
C GLY A 115 -0.24 19.95 -13.85
N SER A 116 1.04 20.20 -14.21
CA SER A 116 1.41 20.80 -15.48
C SER A 116 1.08 19.91 -16.70
N THR A 117 0.94 18.62 -16.54
CA THR A 117 0.57 17.68 -17.59
C THR A 117 -0.94 17.51 -17.76
N MET A 118 -1.75 18.09 -16.84
CA MET A 118 -3.21 17.99 -16.89
C MET A 118 -3.79 18.98 -17.88
N VAL A 119 -3.75 18.64 -19.16
CA VAL A 119 -4.41 19.40 -20.23
C VAL A 119 -5.80 18.81 -20.47
N GLY A 120 -6.84 19.64 -20.42
CA GLY A 120 -8.24 19.19 -20.49
C GLY A 120 -8.56 18.38 -21.75
N SER A 121 -7.99 18.73 -22.89
CA SER A 121 -8.15 17.98 -24.14
C SER A 121 -7.54 16.58 -24.12
N GLU A 122 -6.48 16.37 -23.35
CA GLU A 122 -5.85 15.05 -23.18
C GLU A 122 -6.59 14.20 -22.15
N PHE A 123 -7.11 14.86 -21.12
CA PHE A 123 -7.80 14.20 -20.02
C PHE A 123 -9.15 13.59 -20.45
N LEU A 124 -9.87 14.28 -21.34
CA LEU A 124 -11.18 13.84 -21.85
C LEU A 124 -11.09 12.89 -23.04
N ARG A 125 -9.91 12.48 -23.45
CA ARG A 125 -9.76 11.47 -24.52
C ARG A 125 -10.36 10.11 -24.09
N PRO A 126 -11.00 9.39 -25.00
CA PRO A 126 -11.52 8.06 -24.72
C PRO A 126 -10.48 7.08 -24.17
N SER A 127 -9.22 7.21 -24.63
CA SER A 127 -8.09 6.42 -24.11
C SER A 127 -7.80 6.68 -22.64
N THR A 128 -7.84 7.95 -22.21
CA THR A 128 -7.61 8.33 -20.80
C THR A 128 -8.75 7.84 -19.89
N LEU A 129 -9.99 7.99 -20.36
CA LEU A 129 -11.16 7.47 -19.66
C LEU A 129 -11.13 5.95 -19.56
N ALA A 130 -10.72 5.25 -20.62
CA ALA A 130 -10.54 3.80 -20.58
C ALA A 130 -9.46 3.38 -19.56
N ILE A 131 -8.33 4.09 -19.49
CA ILE A 131 -7.27 3.85 -18.50
C ILE A 131 -7.80 4.05 -17.08
N LEU A 132 -8.61 5.08 -16.85
CA LEU A 132 -9.22 5.34 -15.54
C LEU A 132 -10.15 4.18 -15.13
N VAL A 133 -11.04 3.76 -16.02
CA VAL A 133 -11.97 2.65 -15.75
C VAL A 133 -11.21 1.34 -15.51
N LEU A 134 -10.22 1.04 -16.35
CA LEU A 134 -9.36 -0.14 -16.18
C LEU A 134 -8.58 -0.10 -14.87
N GLY A 135 -8.07 1.07 -14.47
CA GLY A 135 -7.38 1.27 -13.20
C GLY A 135 -8.29 0.98 -12.00
N ILE A 136 -9.52 1.48 -12.02
CA ILE A 136 -10.53 1.21 -10.97
C ILE A 136 -10.86 -0.29 -10.93
N ALA A 137 -11.08 -0.91 -12.08
CA ALA A 137 -11.38 -2.34 -12.17
C ALA A 137 -10.21 -3.20 -11.66
N ALA A 138 -8.98 -2.89 -12.09
CA ALA A 138 -7.78 -3.57 -11.63
C ALA A 138 -7.60 -3.44 -10.12
N PHE A 139 -7.83 -2.25 -9.56
CA PHE A 139 -7.77 -1.99 -8.15
C PHE A 139 -8.82 -2.80 -7.33
N ALA A 140 -10.03 -2.90 -7.86
CA ALA A 140 -11.07 -3.72 -7.23
C ALA A 140 -10.70 -5.21 -7.25
N VAL A 141 -10.18 -5.72 -8.38
CA VAL A 141 -9.72 -7.11 -8.52
C VAL A 141 -8.55 -7.40 -7.57
N ASP A 142 -7.61 -6.48 -7.43
CA ASP A 142 -6.48 -6.60 -6.51
C ASP A 142 -6.96 -6.68 -5.05
N GLY A 143 -7.90 -5.82 -4.64
CA GLY A 143 -8.55 -5.89 -3.33
C GLY A 143 -9.28 -7.21 -3.08
N ILE A 144 -10.00 -7.72 -4.08
CA ILE A 144 -10.66 -9.03 -4.03
C ILE A 144 -9.63 -10.15 -3.84
N ALA A 145 -8.60 -10.16 -4.66
CA ALA A 145 -7.53 -11.16 -4.60
C ALA A 145 -6.82 -11.16 -3.25
N GLY A 146 -6.51 -9.98 -2.72
CA GLY A 146 -5.88 -9.82 -1.41
C GLY A 146 -6.73 -10.39 -0.27
N VAL A 147 -8.04 -10.06 -0.23
CA VAL A 147 -8.96 -10.60 0.78
C VAL A 147 -9.11 -12.12 0.63
N LEU A 148 -9.25 -12.65 -0.58
CA LEU A 148 -9.37 -14.08 -0.81
C LEU A 148 -8.09 -14.83 -0.40
N PHE A 149 -6.93 -14.27 -0.70
CA PHE A 149 -5.65 -14.82 -0.27
C PHE A 149 -5.53 -14.84 1.26
N ALA A 150 -5.92 -13.76 1.94
CA ALA A 150 -5.94 -13.73 3.39
C ALA A 150 -6.96 -14.70 3.99
N LYS A 151 -8.10 -14.94 3.34
CA LYS A 151 -9.04 -16.01 3.73
C LYS A 151 -8.43 -17.40 3.62
N LEU A 152 -7.69 -17.65 2.54
CA LEU A 152 -6.96 -18.90 2.38
C LEU A 152 -5.95 -19.09 3.52
N LEU A 153 -5.14 -18.06 3.80
CA LEU A 153 -4.20 -18.06 4.91
C LEU A 153 -4.90 -18.23 6.27
N ASN A 154 -6.05 -17.61 6.46
CA ASN A 154 -6.83 -17.77 7.69
C ASN A 154 -7.26 -19.24 7.90
N ARG A 155 -7.72 -19.91 6.85
CA ARG A 155 -8.06 -21.36 6.92
C ARG A 155 -6.83 -22.21 7.24
N LEU A 156 -5.68 -21.92 6.62
CA LEU A 156 -4.44 -22.65 6.86
C LEU A 156 -3.85 -22.38 8.26
N SER A 157 -4.08 -21.21 8.83
CA SER A 157 -3.62 -20.82 10.18
C SER A 157 -4.56 -21.23 11.32
N GLY A 158 -5.63 -21.95 11.02
CA GLY A 158 -6.61 -22.38 12.02
C GLY A 158 -7.48 -21.24 12.56
N GLY A 159 -7.86 -20.27 11.74
CA GLY A 159 -8.80 -19.21 12.10
C GLY A 159 -8.21 -18.04 12.89
N LYS A 160 -6.90 -17.87 12.88
CA LYS A 160 -6.19 -16.85 13.70
C LYS A 160 -5.92 -15.54 12.97
N LEU A 161 -6.13 -15.50 11.67
CA LEU A 161 -5.80 -14.35 10.83
C LEU A 161 -7.09 -13.68 10.36
N ASN A 162 -7.21 -12.36 10.58
CA ASN A 162 -8.37 -11.63 10.10
C ASN A 162 -8.23 -11.35 8.59
N PRO A 163 -9.15 -11.87 7.74
CA PRO A 163 -9.03 -11.71 6.28
C PRO A 163 -9.09 -10.26 5.78
N LEU A 164 -9.61 -9.33 6.57
CA LEU A 164 -9.64 -7.92 6.20
C LEU A 164 -8.26 -7.34 5.90
N ILE A 165 -7.19 -7.83 6.57
CA ILE A 165 -5.84 -7.31 6.34
C ILE A 165 -5.34 -7.54 4.91
N GLY A 166 -5.86 -8.57 4.23
CA GLY A 166 -5.53 -8.81 2.83
C GLY A 166 -5.93 -7.68 1.89
N ALA A 167 -6.96 -6.91 2.23
CA ALA A 167 -7.35 -5.73 1.47
C ALA A 167 -6.30 -4.60 1.52
N ALA A 168 -5.33 -4.65 2.42
CA ALA A 168 -4.24 -3.69 2.50
C ALA A 168 -3.03 -4.05 1.62
N GLY A 169 -3.03 -5.20 0.95
CA GLY A 169 -1.97 -5.64 0.02
C GLY A 169 -1.91 -4.87 -1.30
N LEU A 170 -2.38 -3.64 -1.33
CA LEU A 170 -2.46 -2.76 -2.49
C LEU A 170 -1.29 -1.77 -2.53
N SER A 171 -1.04 -1.18 -3.70
CA SER A 171 -0.09 -0.07 -3.84
C SER A 171 -0.41 1.14 -2.95
N ALA A 172 -1.69 1.36 -2.62
CA ALA A 172 -2.19 2.40 -1.72
C ALA A 172 -2.30 1.90 -0.26
N PHE A 173 -1.39 1.03 0.20
CA PHE A 173 -1.49 0.32 1.47
C PHE A 173 -1.74 1.21 2.71
N PRO A 174 -1.17 2.41 2.87
CA PRO A 174 -1.42 3.22 4.07
C PRO A 174 -2.89 3.69 4.17
N MET A 175 -3.53 3.96 3.02
CA MET A 175 -4.95 4.31 2.98
C MET A 175 -5.82 3.06 3.17
N ALA A 176 -5.48 1.97 2.49
CA ALA A 176 -6.18 0.70 2.59
C ALA A 176 -6.15 0.15 4.03
N ALA A 177 -5.01 0.22 4.73
CA ALA A 177 -4.89 -0.18 6.12
C ALA A 177 -5.81 0.62 7.06
N ARG A 178 -5.95 1.94 6.82
CA ARG A 178 -6.92 2.77 7.57
C ARG A 178 -8.36 2.36 7.29
N VAL A 179 -8.67 1.98 6.05
CA VAL A 179 -10.01 1.48 5.67
C VAL A 179 -10.28 0.13 6.32
N VAL A 180 -9.31 -0.78 6.32
CA VAL A 180 -9.37 -2.06 7.06
C VAL A 180 -9.68 -1.83 8.54
N GLN A 181 -8.96 -0.90 9.18
CA GLN A 181 -9.21 -0.54 10.58
C GLN A 181 -10.62 0.00 10.80
N ARG A 182 -11.12 0.86 9.92
CA ARG A 182 -12.48 1.40 10.01
C ARG A 182 -13.52 0.29 9.93
N VAL A 183 -13.41 -0.59 8.94
CA VAL A 183 -14.35 -1.70 8.76
C VAL A 183 -14.30 -2.69 9.92
N ALA A 184 -13.12 -2.92 10.50
CA ALA A 184 -12.97 -3.75 11.69
C ALA A 184 -13.67 -3.11 12.91
N HIS A 185 -13.48 -1.80 13.12
CA HIS A 185 -14.13 -1.06 14.22
C HIS A 185 -15.65 -0.98 14.10
N GLU A 186 -16.20 -0.97 12.88
CA GLU A 186 -17.66 -1.03 12.68
C GLU A 186 -18.28 -2.33 13.21
N GLU A 187 -17.51 -3.42 13.23
CA GLU A 187 -17.96 -4.73 13.73
C GLU A 187 -17.58 -5.00 15.18
N ASP A 188 -16.43 -4.50 15.60
CA ASP A 188 -15.89 -4.64 16.95
C ASP A 188 -14.90 -3.50 17.24
N PHE A 189 -15.30 -2.57 18.11
CA PHE A 189 -14.52 -1.37 18.43
C PHE A 189 -13.17 -1.66 19.08
N GLU A 190 -13.00 -2.81 19.71
CA GLU A 190 -11.73 -3.23 20.29
C GLU A 190 -10.80 -3.97 19.32
N ASN A 191 -11.22 -4.15 18.04
CA ASN A 191 -10.43 -4.86 17.05
C ASN A 191 -9.44 -3.91 16.33
N PHE A 192 -8.19 -3.90 16.77
CA PHE A 192 -7.13 -3.08 16.20
C PHE A 192 -6.33 -3.84 15.14
N LEU A 193 -6.72 -3.67 13.88
CA LEU A 193 -6.04 -4.32 12.75
C LEU A 193 -5.02 -3.44 12.03
N LEU A 194 -4.96 -2.13 12.33
CA LEU A 194 -4.09 -1.18 11.62
C LEU A 194 -2.64 -1.63 11.55
N MET A 195 -2.07 -2.05 12.70
CA MET A 195 -0.68 -2.49 12.78
C MET A 195 -0.39 -3.81 12.05
N HIS A 196 -1.42 -4.62 11.83
CA HIS A 196 -1.30 -5.87 11.09
C HIS A 196 -1.52 -5.66 9.59
N ALA A 197 -2.23 -4.60 9.21
CA ALA A 197 -2.51 -4.23 7.84
C ALA A 197 -1.41 -3.32 7.22
N MET A 198 -0.57 -2.71 8.04
CA MET A 198 0.61 -1.93 7.64
C MET A 198 1.86 -2.79 7.61
#